data_c8fcbd3153f2239d3a996cff6680d723
#
_entry.id   c8fcbd3153f2239d3a996cff6680d723
#
_cell.length_a   1.000
_cell.length_b   1.000
_cell.length_c   1.000
_cell.angle_alpha   90.00
_cell.angle_beta   90.00
_cell.angle_gamma   90.00
#
_symmetry.space_group_name_H-M   'P 1'
#
loop_
_entity.id
_entity.type
_entity.pdbx_description
1 polymer ?
#
loop_
_entity_poly.entity_id
_entity_poly.type
_entity_poly.pdbx_seq_one_letter_code
_entity_poly.pdbx_strand_id
1 'polypeptide(L)'
;DSGWSLSDIEDCYKKLGYSVNGSEETEISIDGIISSKASTTLEDKNEFNTQWSCIGQGTSLVSPCQLMMWQSAIANESGKSTMPYLIDHVTNVNGRTVENASTNYSEQLFSSQTASEVKDIMLENGLNYTGKIPGYTLGIKSGTAQVKDGKEENSLLTGFVDDKDFPIAFAILIENRESYDVSTEYIASV
;
A
#
# COMPACT_ATOMS: atom_id res chain seq x y z
N ASP A 1 -25.88 3.38 -6.54
CA ASP A 1 -25.37 3.45 -7.91
C ASP A 1 -24.49 4.70 -7.99
N SER A 2 -23.15 4.53 -8.07
CA SER A 2 -22.17 5.64 -8.10
C SER A 2 -22.21 6.43 -9.43
N GLY A 3 -22.93 5.96 -10.42
CA GLY A 3 -22.89 6.49 -11.79
C GLY A 3 -21.62 6.12 -12.57
N TRP A 4 -20.67 5.41 -11.97
CA TRP A 4 -19.42 4.99 -12.62
C TRP A 4 -19.67 3.86 -13.63
N SER A 5 -19.00 3.95 -14.77
CA SER A 5 -18.92 2.87 -15.75
C SER A 5 -17.83 1.87 -15.35
N LEU A 6 -17.81 0.70 -15.98
CA LEU A 6 -16.71 -0.26 -15.79
C LEU A 6 -15.36 0.37 -16.19
N SER A 7 -15.34 1.15 -17.29
CA SER A 7 -14.14 1.86 -17.73
C SER A 7 -13.61 2.85 -16.70
N ASP A 8 -14.48 3.58 -15.99
CA ASP A 8 -14.05 4.50 -14.94
C ASP A 8 -13.39 3.74 -13.78
N ILE A 9 -13.93 2.57 -13.43
CA ILE A 9 -13.37 1.70 -12.40
C ILE A 9 -12.01 1.16 -12.85
N GLU A 10 -11.91 0.62 -14.06
CA GLU A 10 -10.64 0.13 -14.62
C GLU A 10 -9.57 1.22 -14.66
N ASP A 11 -9.91 2.42 -15.10
CA ASP A 11 -8.98 3.55 -15.17
C ASP A 11 -8.48 3.97 -13.79
N CYS A 12 -9.35 3.91 -12.77
CA CYS A 12 -8.97 4.15 -11.39
C CYS A 12 -7.95 3.11 -10.90
N TYR A 13 -8.20 1.81 -11.14
CA TYR A 13 -7.26 0.76 -10.76
C TYR A 13 -5.92 0.87 -11.49
N LYS A 14 -5.94 1.14 -12.80
CA LYS A 14 -4.72 1.35 -13.59
C LYS A 14 -3.89 2.53 -13.06
N LYS A 15 -4.53 3.65 -12.72
CA LYS A 15 -3.85 4.80 -12.10
C LYS A 15 -3.21 4.44 -10.76
N LEU A 16 -3.85 3.60 -9.97
CA LEU A 16 -3.28 3.10 -8.72
C LEU A 16 -2.15 2.08 -8.93
N GLY A 17 -1.84 1.69 -10.16
CA GLY A 17 -0.76 0.77 -10.49
C GLY A 17 -1.15 -0.70 -10.48
N TYR A 18 -2.46 -1.01 -10.53
CA TYR A 18 -2.91 -2.40 -10.70
C TYR A 18 -2.67 -2.90 -12.13
N SER A 19 -2.26 -4.16 -12.23
CA SER A 19 -2.45 -4.97 -13.42
C SER A 19 -3.93 -5.38 -13.50
N VAL A 20 -4.66 -4.84 -14.46
CA VAL A 20 -6.10 -5.12 -14.64
C VAL A 20 -6.28 -6.11 -15.77
N ASN A 21 -7.07 -7.17 -15.53
CA ASN A 21 -7.43 -8.19 -16.53
C ASN A 21 -6.22 -8.85 -17.21
N GLY A 22 -5.13 -9.05 -16.45
CA GLY A 22 -3.91 -9.68 -16.97
C GLY A 22 -3.08 -8.79 -17.89
N SER A 23 -3.09 -7.47 -17.69
CA SER A 23 -2.18 -6.55 -18.40
C SER A 23 -0.71 -6.97 -18.24
N GLU A 24 0.14 -6.66 -19.22
CA GLU A 24 1.51 -7.18 -19.34
C GLU A 24 2.44 -6.78 -18.19
N GLU A 25 2.22 -5.64 -17.56
CA GLU A 25 3.06 -5.16 -16.45
C GLU A 25 2.58 -5.71 -15.11
N THR A 26 3.24 -6.75 -14.63
CA THR A 26 2.90 -7.45 -13.37
C THR A 26 3.94 -7.30 -12.28
N GLU A 27 5.04 -6.57 -12.52
CA GLU A 27 6.21 -6.52 -11.64
C GLU A 27 6.66 -5.09 -11.34
N ILE A 28 7.22 -4.91 -10.15
CA ILE A 28 7.96 -3.72 -9.71
C ILE A 28 9.41 -4.13 -9.52
N SER A 29 10.33 -3.51 -10.23
CA SER A 29 11.77 -3.75 -10.05
C SER A 29 12.35 -2.74 -9.07
N ILE A 30 13.07 -3.24 -8.07
CA ILE A 30 13.74 -2.46 -7.02
C ILE A 30 15.19 -2.94 -6.94
N ASP A 31 16.12 -2.22 -7.56
CA ASP A 31 17.55 -2.55 -7.59
C ASP A 31 17.85 -4.03 -7.92
N GLY A 32 17.10 -4.58 -8.89
CA GLY A 32 17.24 -5.96 -9.33
C GLY A 32 16.43 -6.99 -8.54
N ILE A 33 15.74 -6.58 -7.48
CA ILE A 33 14.74 -7.40 -6.80
C ILE A 33 13.38 -7.13 -7.40
N ILE A 34 12.59 -8.18 -7.60
CA ILE A 34 11.27 -8.09 -8.21
C ILE A 34 10.20 -8.28 -7.12
N SER A 35 9.27 -7.33 -7.08
CA SER A 35 8.02 -7.43 -6.32
C SER A 35 6.84 -7.47 -7.27
N SER A 36 5.78 -8.19 -6.91
CA SER A 36 4.55 -8.20 -7.69
C SER A 36 3.82 -6.85 -7.59
N LYS A 37 3.27 -6.39 -8.70
CA LYS A 37 2.25 -5.34 -8.71
C LYS A 37 0.94 -5.87 -8.12
N ALA A 38 0.11 -4.95 -7.64
CA ALA A 38 -1.28 -5.25 -7.37
C ALA A 38 -1.98 -5.70 -8.66
N SER A 39 -2.92 -6.63 -8.54
CA SER A 39 -3.69 -7.14 -9.69
C SER A 39 -5.17 -7.31 -9.35
N THR A 40 -6.01 -7.20 -10.35
CA THR A 40 -7.45 -7.47 -10.22
C THR A 40 -8.06 -7.88 -11.55
N THR A 41 -9.17 -8.62 -11.49
CA THR A 41 -9.99 -8.94 -12.65
C THR A 41 -11.34 -8.24 -12.49
N LEU A 42 -11.70 -7.43 -13.47
CA LEU A 42 -12.95 -6.67 -13.54
C LEU A 42 -13.69 -7.08 -14.80
N GLU A 43 -14.90 -7.62 -14.67
CA GLU A 43 -15.69 -8.11 -15.81
C GLU A 43 -16.82 -7.13 -16.15
N ASP A 44 -17.85 -7.03 -15.30
CA ASP A 44 -18.94 -6.09 -15.42
C ASP A 44 -19.15 -5.36 -14.09
N LYS A 45 -19.57 -4.09 -14.13
CA LYS A 45 -19.76 -3.29 -12.91
C LYS A 45 -20.81 -3.85 -11.95
N ASN A 46 -21.73 -4.67 -12.45
CA ASN A 46 -22.78 -5.31 -11.65
C ASN A 46 -22.39 -6.73 -11.21
N GLU A 47 -21.27 -7.26 -11.73
CA GLU A 47 -20.75 -8.55 -11.29
C GLU A 47 -20.30 -8.49 -9.83
N PHE A 48 -20.64 -9.55 -9.08
CA PHE A 48 -20.32 -9.65 -7.66
C PHE A 48 -18.80 -9.51 -7.41
N ASN A 49 -17.96 -10.16 -8.22
CA ASN A 49 -16.51 -10.09 -8.08
C ASN A 49 -15.96 -8.68 -8.31
N THR A 50 -16.48 -7.93 -9.31
CA THR A 50 -16.09 -6.55 -9.54
C THR A 50 -16.47 -5.65 -8.36
N GLN A 51 -17.69 -5.79 -7.83
CA GLN A 51 -18.12 -5.04 -6.64
C GLN A 51 -17.32 -5.43 -5.40
N TRP A 52 -17.02 -6.70 -5.24
CA TRP A 52 -16.22 -7.24 -4.14
C TRP A 52 -14.77 -6.75 -4.19
N SER A 53 -14.22 -6.62 -5.40
CA SER A 53 -12.88 -6.03 -5.62
C SER A 53 -12.81 -4.58 -5.16
N CYS A 54 -13.87 -3.78 -5.36
CA CYS A 54 -13.92 -2.37 -4.94
C CYS A 54 -13.79 -2.15 -3.42
N ILE A 55 -13.95 -3.18 -2.62
CA ILE A 55 -13.70 -3.15 -1.17
C ILE A 55 -12.41 -3.90 -0.76
N GLY A 56 -11.56 -4.23 -1.74
CA GLY A 56 -10.28 -4.91 -1.50
C GLY A 56 -10.40 -6.41 -1.26
N GLN A 57 -11.45 -7.04 -1.81
CA GLN A 57 -11.72 -8.48 -1.72
C GLN A 57 -11.77 -9.12 -3.11
N GLY A 58 -12.20 -10.37 -3.19
CA GLY A 58 -12.40 -11.10 -4.44
C GLY A 58 -11.10 -11.31 -5.21
N THR A 59 -11.04 -10.78 -6.43
CA THR A 59 -9.89 -10.93 -7.32
C THR A 59 -8.77 -9.91 -7.07
N SER A 60 -8.95 -8.95 -6.15
CA SER A 60 -7.93 -7.97 -5.81
C SER A 60 -6.80 -8.59 -4.98
N LEU A 61 -5.60 -8.60 -5.56
CA LEU A 61 -4.37 -9.05 -4.90
C LEU A 61 -3.41 -7.86 -4.79
N VAL A 62 -2.76 -7.71 -3.65
CA VAL A 62 -1.85 -6.60 -3.38
C VAL A 62 -0.61 -7.11 -2.66
N SER A 63 0.57 -6.70 -3.10
CA SER A 63 1.80 -6.98 -2.36
C SER A 63 2.01 -5.97 -1.21
N PRO A 64 2.69 -6.35 -0.13
CA PRO A 64 3.08 -5.39 0.92
C PRO A 64 3.88 -4.20 0.39
N CYS A 65 4.72 -4.42 -0.61
CA CYS A 65 5.46 -3.35 -1.29
C CYS A 65 4.53 -2.30 -1.91
N GLN A 66 3.52 -2.74 -2.66
CA GLN A 66 2.55 -1.84 -3.28
C GLN A 66 1.73 -1.08 -2.24
N LEU A 67 1.31 -1.76 -1.15
CA LEU A 67 0.61 -1.10 -0.03
C LEU A 67 1.48 -0.01 0.59
N MET A 68 2.74 -0.30 0.89
CA MET A 68 3.70 0.68 1.42
C MET A 68 3.88 1.87 0.48
N MET A 69 3.99 1.64 -0.83
CA MET A 69 4.10 2.69 -1.84
C MET A 69 2.88 3.62 -1.83
N TRP A 70 1.66 3.08 -1.72
CA TRP A 70 0.45 3.91 -1.62
C TRP A 70 0.41 4.72 -0.33
N GLN A 71 0.88 4.16 0.79
CA GLN A 71 0.98 4.92 2.04
C GLN A 71 1.96 6.09 1.92
N SER A 72 3.05 5.92 1.18
CA SER A 72 3.99 7.02 0.93
C SER A 72 3.36 8.16 0.12
N ALA A 73 2.48 7.82 -0.85
CA ALA A 73 1.77 8.82 -1.67
C ALA A 73 0.75 9.64 -0.87
N ILE A 74 0.17 9.03 0.18
CA ILE A 74 -0.74 9.70 1.11
C ILE A 74 0.08 10.54 2.10
N ALA A 75 1.09 9.95 2.72
CA ALA A 75 1.91 10.58 3.76
C ALA A 75 2.58 11.89 3.29
N ASN A 76 3.11 11.88 2.06
CA ASN A 76 3.78 13.04 1.45
C ASN A 76 2.83 14.05 0.82
N GLU A 77 1.51 13.81 0.86
CA GLU A 77 0.43 14.67 0.35
C GLU A 77 0.52 15.02 -1.14
N SER A 78 1.44 14.40 -1.88
CA SER A 78 1.59 14.67 -3.31
C SER A 78 0.66 13.82 -4.19
N GLY A 79 0.18 12.69 -3.68
CA GLY A 79 -0.52 11.66 -4.47
C GLY A 79 0.39 10.90 -5.44
N LYS A 80 1.71 10.99 -5.24
CA LYS A 80 2.73 10.22 -5.95
C LYS A 80 3.47 9.35 -4.95
N SER A 81 3.61 8.06 -5.25
CA SER A 81 4.41 7.16 -4.42
C SER A 81 5.89 7.51 -4.49
N THR A 82 6.56 7.45 -3.35
CA THR A 82 8.02 7.39 -3.34
C THR A 82 8.45 6.02 -3.86
N MET A 83 9.29 6.00 -4.87
CA MET A 83 9.79 4.75 -5.45
C MET A 83 10.85 4.16 -4.52
N PRO A 84 10.69 2.90 -4.08
CA PRO A 84 11.64 2.28 -3.19
C PRO A 84 12.98 2.00 -3.88
N TYR A 85 14.06 2.04 -3.11
CA TYR A 85 15.39 1.59 -3.48
C TYR A 85 16.01 0.84 -2.29
N LEU A 86 16.99 -0.01 -2.54
CA LEU A 86 17.69 -0.80 -1.53
C LEU A 86 19.17 -0.40 -1.41
N ILE A 87 19.72 0.16 -2.48
CA ILE A 87 21.11 0.61 -2.52
C ILE A 87 21.15 2.11 -2.26
N ASP A 88 21.54 2.49 -1.05
CA ASP A 88 21.65 3.89 -0.65
C ASP A 88 22.82 4.59 -1.36
N HIS A 89 23.98 3.93 -1.42
CA HIS A 89 25.14 4.46 -2.14
C HIS A 89 26.11 3.35 -2.55
N VAL A 90 26.95 3.66 -3.53
CA VAL A 90 28.05 2.79 -3.97
C VAL A 90 29.36 3.45 -3.64
N THR A 91 30.28 2.69 -3.02
CA THR A 91 31.64 3.15 -2.73
C THR A 91 32.69 2.41 -3.58
N ASN A 92 33.79 3.09 -3.91
CA ASN A 92 34.97 2.43 -4.50
C ASN A 92 35.79 1.69 -3.44
N VAL A 93 36.84 1.02 -3.87
CA VAL A 93 37.75 0.23 -3.00
C VAL A 93 38.45 1.06 -1.90
N ASN A 94 38.50 2.36 -2.02
CA ASN A 94 39.09 3.30 -1.07
C ASN A 94 38.03 3.90 -0.11
N GLY A 95 36.76 3.42 -0.16
CA GLY A 95 35.67 3.91 0.68
C GLY A 95 35.07 5.24 0.24
N ARG A 96 35.47 5.78 -0.91
CA ARG A 96 34.86 7.01 -1.45
C ARG A 96 33.55 6.69 -2.16
N THR A 97 32.48 7.38 -1.80
CA THR A 97 31.19 7.30 -2.51
C THR A 97 31.36 7.75 -3.96
N VAL A 98 30.92 6.93 -4.89
CA VAL A 98 30.96 7.18 -6.33
C VAL A 98 29.56 7.38 -6.91
N GLU A 99 28.54 6.89 -6.21
CA GLU A 99 27.14 7.04 -6.59
C GLU A 99 26.26 7.07 -5.33
N ASN A 100 25.25 7.92 -5.31
CA ASN A 100 24.20 7.97 -4.26
C ASN A 100 22.85 7.65 -4.88
N ALA A 101 21.97 7.01 -4.11
CA ALA A 101 20.58 6.90 -4.48
C ALA A 101 19.94 8.28 -4.63
N SER A 102 18.96 8.36 -5.48
CA SER A 102 18.11 9.54 -5.64
C SER A 102 16.65 9.17 -5.35
N THR A 103 15.94 10.04 -4.65
CA THR A 103 14.51 9.86 -4.44
C THR A 103 13.78 10.09 -5.76
N ASN A 104 13.06 9.07 -6.22
CA ASN A 104 12.20 9.13 -7.40
C ASN A 104 10.74 8.96 -6.98
N TYR A 105 9.84 9.45 -7.81
CA TYR A 105 8.40 9.37 -7.58
C TYR A 105 7.70 8.69 -8.75
N SER A 106 6.58 8.06 -8.45
CA SER A 106 5.69 7.51 -9.47
C SER A 106 5.02 8.62 -10.30
N GLU A 107 4.32 8.22 -11.35
CA GLU A 107 3.27 9.06 -11.93
C GLU A 107 2.20 9.41 -10.90
N GLN A 108 1.35 10.38 -11.24
CA GLN A 108 0.26 10.83 -10.36
C GLN A 108 -0.80 9.73 -10.20
N LEU A 109 -0.92 9.17 -8.99
CA LEU A 109 -1.92 8.14 -8.68
C LEU A 109 -3.30 8.76 -8.38
N PHE A 110 -3.31 9.83 -7.60
CA PHE A 110 -4.48 10.62 -7.25
C PHE A 110 -4.07 12.08 -6.94
N SER A 111 -5.03 12.99 -6.83
CA SER A 111 -4.73 14.40 -6.61
C SER A 111 -4.09 14.65 -5.23
N SER A 112 -3.30 15.72 -5.10
CA SER A 112 -2.76 16.15 -3.81
C SER A 112 -3.87 16.49 -2.80
N GLN A 113 -4.99 17.04 -3.27
CA GLN A 113 -6.16 17.25 -2.42
C GLN A 113 -6.70 15.93 -1.87
N THR A 114 -6.87 14.91 -2.72
CA THR A 114 -7.29 13.57 -2.28
C THR A 114 -6.29 12.97 -1.31
N ALA A 115 -4.98 13.14 -1.56
CA ALA A 115 -3.93 12.68 -0.65
C ALA A 115 -4.07 13.29 0.75
N SER A 116 -4.24 14.61 0.82
CA SER A 116 -4.40 15.36 2.08
C SER A 116 -5.68 14.93 2.82
N GLU A 117 -6.81 14.84 2.13
CA GLU A 117 -8.09 14.41 2.72
C GLU A 117 -8.01 12.98 3.29
N VAL A 118 -7.39 12.05 2.55
CA VAL A 118 -7.20 10.66 3.02
C VAL A 118 -6.21 10.60 4.17
N LYS A 119 -5.15 11.42 4.14
CA LYS A 119 -4.20 11.55 5.25
C LYS A 119 -4.90 11.95 6.54
N ASP A 120 -5.74 12.98 6.50
CA ASP A 120 -6.50 13.44 7.66
C ASP A 120 -7.39 12.33 8.24
N ILE A 121 -8.12 11.62 7.39
CA ILE A 121 -8.96 10.48 7.80
C ILE A 121 -8.11 9.37 8.43
N MET A 122 -6.93 9.07 7.88
CA MET A 122 -6.06 8.04 8.41
C MET A 122 -5.42 8.44 9.73
N LEU A 123 -5.08 9.72 9.92
CA LEU A 123 -4.58 10.27 11.18
C LEU A 123 -5.66 10.20 12.28
N GLU A 124 -6.90 10.56 11.96
CA GLU A 124 -8.02 10.41 12.88
C GLU A 124 -8.21 8.95 13.30
N ASN A 125 -8.16 8.01 12.34
CA ASN A 125 -8.20 6.59 12.66
C ASN A 125 -7.01 6.13 13.51
N GLY A 126 -5.83 6.71 13.32
CA GLY A 126 -4.61 6.45 14.08
C GLY A 126 -4.77 6.69 15.59
N LEU A 127 -5.66 7.60 16.00
CA LEU A 127 -5.95 7.86 17.42
C LEU A 127 -6.44 6.61 18.16
N ASN A 128 -7.09 5.67 17.47
CA ASN A 128 -7.54 4.40 18.04
C ASN A 128 -6.37 3.44 18.35
N TYR A 129 -5.18 3.74 17.87
CA TYR A 129 -3.98 2.90 18.01
C TYR A 129 -2.95 3.47 19.02
N THR A 130 -3.16 4.66 19.56
CA THR A 130 -2.21 5.33 20.47
C THR A 130 -1.87 4.50 21.73
N GLY A 131 -2.80 3.67 22.21
CA GLY A 131 -2.56 2.77 23.33
C GLY A 131 -1.80 1.49 22.96
N LYS A 132 -1.73 1.14 21.66
CA LYS A 132 -1.07 -0.06 21.15
C LYS A 132 0.29 0.26 20.56
N ILE A 133 0.43 1.42 19.91
CA ILE A 133 1.65 1.91 19.26
C ILE A 133 1.92 3.32 19.79
N PRO A 134 2.47 3.45 21.02
CA PRO A 134 2.66 4.75 21.65
C PRO A 134 3.86 5.51 21.10
N GLY A 135 3.83 6.84 21.21
CA GLY A 135 4.96 7.72 20.97
C GLY A 135 5.02 8.35 19.57
N TYR A 136 4.11 7.96 18.67
CA TYR A 136 4.08 8.49 17.30
C TYR A 136 2.68 8.97 16.90
N THR A 137 2.64 9.94 16.00
CA THR A 137 1.42 10.30 15.27
C THR A 137 1.34 9.41 14.03
N LEU A 138 0.27 8.62 13.94
CA LEU A 138 0.16 7.56 12.94
C LEU A 138 -1.09 7.76 12.06
N GLY A 139 -0.91 7.69 10.76
CA GLY A 139 -2.01 7.42 9.84
C GLY A 139 -2.12 5.92 9.61
N ILE A 140 -3.26 5.30 9.95
CA ILE A 140 -3.41 3.83 9.94
C ILE A 140 -4.69 3.40 9.24
N LYS A 141 -4.59 2.25 8.53
CA LYS A 141 -5.72 1.45 8.06
C LYS A 141 -5.46 -0.03 8.31
N SER A 142 -6.37 -0.66 9.04
CA SER A 142 -6.38 -2.12 9.20
C SER A 142 -7.23 -2.79 8.14
N GLY A 143 -6.97 -4.06 7.88
CA GLY A 143 -7.77 -4.90 7.00
C GLY A 143 -7.78 -6.35 7.48
N THR A 144 -8.90 -7.02 7.22
CA THR A 144 -9.01 -8.48 7.35
C THR A 144 -9.52 -9.00 6.03
N ALA A 145 -8.70 -9.79 5.35
CA ALA A 145 -9.04 -10.37 4.07
C ALA A 145 -9.39 -11.84 4.25
N GLN A 146 -10.60 -12.22 3.86
CA GLN A 146 -11.01 -13.63 3.84
C GLN A 146 -10.33 -14.33 2.67
N VAL A 147 -9.76 -15.50 2.94
CA VAL A 147 -9.10 -16.35 1.96
C VAL A 147 -9.62 -17.79 2.06
N LYS A 148 -9.36 -18.64 1.07
CA LYS A 148 -9.78 -20.03 1.02
C LYS A 148 -11.27 -20.22 1.32
N ASP A 149 -12.13 -19.49 0.61
CA ASP A 149 -13.59 -19.51 0.77
C ASP A 149 -14.06 -19.16 2.20
N GLY A 150 -13.37 -18.20 2.84
CA GLY A 150 -13.70 -17.73 4.18
C GLY A 150 -13.30 -18.69 5.31
N LYS A 151 -12.46 -19.68 5.04
CA LYS A 151 -11.94 -20.61 6.06
C LYS A 151 -10.73 -20.07 6.80
N GLU A 152 -10.01 -19.17 6.18
CA GLU A 152 -8.82 -18.53 6.74
C GLU A 152 -8.91 -17.01 6.52
N GLU A 153 -8.16 -16.27 7.31
CA GLU A 153 -8.13 -14.81 7.22
C GLU A 153 -6.68 -14.30 7.21
N ASN A 154 -6.40 -13.32 6.36
CA ASN A 154 -5.18 -12.55 6.40
C ASN A 154 -5.43 -11.25 7.17
N SER A 155 -4.58 -10.95 8.13
CA SER A 155 -4.62 -9.70 8.90
C SER A 155 -3.61 -8.71 8.33
N LEU A 156 -4.08 -7.50 8.01
CA LEU A 156 -3.27 -6.44 7.42
C LEU A 156 -3.30 -5.19 8.31
N LEU A 157 -2.17 -4.52 8.40
CA LEU A 157 -2.05 -3.18 8.94
C LEU A 157 -1.12 -2.38 8.04
N THR A 158 -1.59 -1.26 7.53
CA THR A 158 -0.79 -0.38 6.70
C THR A 158 -0.94 1.05 7.16
N GLY A 159 0.09 1.86 6.96
CA GLY A 159 0.05 3.24 7.40
C GLY A 159 1.37 3.96 7.24
N PHE A 160 1.47 5.08 7.94
CA PHE A 160 2.67 5.91 7.97
C PHE A 160 2.82 6.58 9.33
N VAL A 161 4.05 6.95 9.64
CA VAL A 161 4.41 7.84 10.75
C VAL A 161 4.39 9.26 10.22
N ASP A 162 3.55 10.13 10.79
CA ASP A 162 3.48 11.55 10.44
C ASP A 162 4.49 12.35 11.27
N ASP A 163 5.75 12.17 10.95
CA ASP A 163 6.88 12.87 11.56
C ASP A 163 7.88 13.25 10.48
N LYS A 164 8.31 14.50 10.45
CA LYS A 164 9.25 15.02 9.43
C LYS A 164 10.68 14.49 9.61
N ASP A 165 11.06 14.11 10.82
CA ASP A 165 12.39 13.64 11.14
C ASP A 165 12.46 12.09 11.11
N PHE A 166 11.28 11.43 11.10
CA PHE A 166 11.13 9.99 11.02
C PHE A 166 9.96 9.56 10.10
N PRO A 167 10.00 9.95 8.82
CA PRO A 167 8.89 9.69 7.88
C PRO A 167 8.92 8.24 7.37
N ILE A 168 8.16 7.36 8.00
CA ILE A 168 8.07 5.95 7.60
C ILE A 168 6.69 5.65 7.03
N ALA A 169 6.63 4.94 5.90
CA ALA A 169 5.45 4.23 5.42
C ALA A 169 5.65 2.72 5.63
N PHE A 170 4.61 2.02 6.06
CA PHE A 170 4.72 0.60 6.38
C PHE A 170 3.52 -0.22 5.91
N ALA A 171 3.74 -1.51 5.69
CA ALA A 171 2.71 -2.51 5.48
C ALA A 171 3.09 -3.79 6.20
N ILE A 172 2.17 -4.31 7.00
CA ILE A 172 2.32 -5.53 7.78
C ILE A 172 1.22 -6.50 7.36
N LEU A 173 1.61 -7.73 7.05
CA LEU A 173 0.71 -8.80 6.68
C LEU A 173 0.99 -10.03 7.54
N ILE A 174 -0.05 -10.60 8.11
CA ILE A 174 -0.03 -11.93 8.73
C ILE A 174 -0.98 -12.81 7.92
N GLU A 175 -0.42 -13.77 7.20
CA GLU A 175 -1.18 -14.72 6.42
C GLU A 175 -1.75 -15.85 7.28
N ASN A 176 -2.96 -16.29 6.97
CA ASN A 176 -3.63 -17.41 7.63
C ASN A 176 -3.64 -17.27 9.16
N ARG A 177 -3.99 -16.09 9.66
CA ARG A 177 -3.93 -15.75 11.07
C ARG A 177 -4.79 -16.68 11.92
N GLU A 178 -4.18 -17.24 12.94
CA GLU A 178 -4.84 -17.97 14.02
C GLU A 178 -5.10 -17.05 15.22
N SER A 179 -6.05 -17.42 16.08
CA SER A 179 -6.46 -16.58 17.21
C SER A 179 -5.39 -16.33 18.28
N TYR A 180 -4.35 -17.15 18.31
CA TYR A 180 -3.21 -17.08 19.23
C TYR A 180 -1.98 -16.41 18.60
N ASP A 181 -2.06 -16.01 17.33
CA ASP A 181 -0.95 -15.36 16.64
C ASP A 181 -0.69 -13.95 17.17
N VAL A 182 0.53 -13.47 16.95
CA VAL A 182 0.91 -12.09 17.19
C VAL A 182 0.03 -11.17 16.34
N SER A 183 -0.44 -10.06 16.94
CA SER A 183 -1.24 -9.10 16.18
C SER A 183 -0.37 -8.19 15.31
N THR A 184 -0.96 -7.68 14.21
CA THR A 184 -0.28 -6.69 13.35
C THR A 184 0.09 -5.42 14.11
N GLU A 185 -0.70 -5.01 15.09
CA GLU A 185 -0.42 -3.86 15.94
C GLU A 185 0.79 -4.10 16.85
N TYR A 186 0.96 -5.32 17.35
CA TYR A 186 2.17 -5.66 18.14
C TYR A 186 3.42 -5.57 17.27
N ILE A 187 3.39 -6.11 16.04
CA ILE A 187 4.52 -6.01 15.10
C ILE A 187 4.84 -4.54 14.80
N ALA A 188 3.82 -3.69 14.63
CA ALA A 188 4.01 -2.27 14.39
C ALA A 188 4.57 -1.50 15.60
N SER A 189 4.50 -2.07 16.81
CA SER A 189 4.92 -1.41 18.05
C SER A 189 6.38 -1.70 18.44
N VAL A 190 7.03 -2.66 17.78
CA VAL A 190 8.43 -3.07 18.05
C VAL A 190 9.39 -2.52 17.02
#